data_3bdb13ebdf301f191c4f061897c7b0e1
#
_entry.id   3bdb13ebdf301f191c4f061897c7b0e1
#
_cell.length_a   1.000
_cell.length_b   1.000
_cell.length_c   1.000
_cell.angle_alpha   90.00
_cell.angle_beta   90.00
_cell.angle_gamma   90.00
#
_symmetry.space_group_name_H-M   'P 1'
#
loop_
_entity.id
_entity.type
_entity.pdbx_description
1 polymer ?
#
loop_
_entity_poly.entity_id
_entity_poly.type
_entity_poly.pdbx_seq_one_letter_code
_entity_poly.pdbx_strand_id
1 'polypeptide(L)'
;MGPGVNEPEPKNLLEAPPERVVFLSRHSMSKSTLTMNPSTKLHVAILLDGNGRWAALRGLPRSEGHCAGVAAVRRVVHAAPSLGIGTLTLYAFSSDNWGRPAGEVASLFKLLEDFLRSDASACAAAGIRLRIVGRRDRIPPGLLDAIEFAERTSAGGRALELRIALDYSSREAILRAACWMLSSLEVTEREFERRLGEVTHAGGSVADVDLLIRTGGERRLSDFMLWECAYAELLFTPRMWPEFEAADLAAAIKDFLGRERRFGRVPEAAAS
;
A
#
# COMPACT_ATOMS: atom_id res chain seq x y z
N MET A 1 9.36 60.62 -32.92
CA MET A 1 10.34 59.52 -32.93
C MET A 1 10.61 59.15 -31.49
N GLY A 2 9.95 58.11 -30.99
CA GLY A 2 10.13 57.58 -29.64
C GLY A 2 10.94 56.28 -29.73
N PRO A 3 11.77 55.94 -28.72
CA PRO A 3 12.61 54.76 -28.74
C PRO A 3 11.78 53.49 -28.49
N GLY A 4 11.99 52.50 -29.36
CA GLY A 4 11.37 51.19 -29.22
C GLY A 4 11.87 50.46 -27.98
N VAL A 5 10.90 49.91 -27.23
CA VAL A 5 11.15 48.99 -26.10
C VAL A 5 11.35 47.60 -26.72
N ASN A 6 12.60 47.10 -26.66
CA ASN A 6 12.90 45.69 -26.96
C ASN A 6 12.34 44.80 -25.79
N GLU A 7 11.28 44.04 -26.06
CA GLU A 7 10.90 42.93 -25.19
C GLU A 7 11.92 41.80 -25.39
N PRO A 8 12.40 41.16 -24.30
CA PRO A 8 13.26 39.98 -24.43
C PRO A 8 12.43 38.78 -24.88
N GLU A 9 12.89 38.11 -25.94
CA GLU A 9 12.32 36.84 -26.43
C GLU A 9 12.26 35.79 -25.28
N PRO A 10 11.20 34.97 -25.23
CA PRO A 10 11.13 33.89 -24.26
C PRO A 10 12.20 32.84 -24.57
N LYS A 11 13.14 32.66 -23.64
CA LYS A 11 14.13 31.59 -23.70
C LYS A 11 13.43 30.23 -23.80
N ASN A 12 13.70 29.53 -24.87
CA ASN A 12 13.25 28.20 -25.20
C ASN A 12 13.79 27.20 -24.15
N LEU A 13 12.97 26.79 -23.19
CA LEU A 13 13.28 25.85 -22.09
C LEU A 13 13.28 24.37 -22.54
N LEU A 14 13.41 24.13 -23.85
CA LEU A 14 13.57 22.81 -24.43
C LEU A 14 15.01 22.60 -24.92
N GLU A 15 15.99 22.84 -24.05
CA GLU A 15 17.31 22.23 -24.27
C GLU A 15 17.19 20.74 -23.95
N ALA A 16 17.71 19.92 -24.89
CA ALA A 16 17.69 18.46 -24.84
C ALA A 16 18.18 17.93 -23.49
N PRO A 17 17.60 16.83 -22.98
CA PRO A 17 18.07 16.23 -21.74
C PRO A 17 19.55 15.86 -21.89
N PRO A 18 20.34 15.95 -20.78
CA PRO A 18 21.76 15.63 -20.83
C PRO A 18 21.95 14.19 -21.35
N GLU A 19 22.82 14.03 -22.34
CA GLU A 19 23.21 12.73 -22.86
C GLU A 19 23.74 11.85 -21.75
N ARG A 20 23.07 10.77 -21.46
CA ARG A 20 23.27 9.64 -20.55
C ARG A 20 22.26 9.52 -19.43
N VAL A 21 21.05 9.10 -19.80
CA VAL A 21 20.26 8.29 -18.89
C VAL A 21 20.75 6.85 -19.06
N VAL A 22 21.64 6.40 -18.20
CA VAL A 22 22.08 5.00 -18.17
C VAL A 22 21.01 4.21 -17.42
N PHE A 23 20.11 3.54 -18.16
CA PHE A 23 19.26 2.52 -17.59
C PHE A 23 20.12 1.30 -17.25
N LEU A 24 20.55 1.19 -16.00
CA LEU A 24 21.12 -0.03 -15.50
C LEU A 24 19.98 -1.01 -15.24
N SER A 25 19.70 -1.88 -16.23
CA SER A 25 18.74 -2.97 -16.06
C SER A 25 19.19 -3.89 -14.93
N ARG A 26 18.24 -4.44 -14.18
CA ARG A 26 18.47 -5.47 -13.17
C ARG A 26 19.39 -6.56 -13.73
N HIS A 27 20.61 -6.63 -13.22
CA HIS A 27 21.49 -7.74 -13.50
C HIS A 27 21.16 -8.89 -12.54
N SER A 28 20.70 -9.96 -13.16
CA SER A 28 20.80 -11.32 -12.63
C SER A 28 20.15 -11.58 -11.29
N MET A 29 18.84 -11.76 -11.28
CA MET A 29 18.28 -12.70 -10.30
C MET A 29 18.85 -14.10 -10.60
N SER A 30 19.65 -14.61 -9.65
CA SER A 30 20.20 -15.94 -9.63
C SER A 30 19.17 -16.98 -10.07
N LYS A 31 19.61 -17.94 -10.91
CA LYS A 31 18.85 -19.12 -11.31
C LYS A 31 18.53 -19.98 -10.07
N SER A 32 17.48 -19.70 -9.36
CA SER A 32 16.86 -20.67 -8.49
C SER A 32 15.40 -20.78 -8.91
N THR A 33 15.00 -21.98 -9.24
CA THR A 33 13.61 -22.43 -9.20
C THR A 33 13.10 -22.02 -7.85
N LEU A 34 12.27 -20.97 -7.76
CA LEU A 34 11.69 -20.50 -6.50
C LEU A 34 10.63 -21.52 -6.03
N THR A 35 11.09 -22.67 -5.53
CA THR A 35 10.47 -23.23 -4.34
C THR A 35 10.63 -22.13 -3.32
N MET A 36 9.52 -21.49 -2.90
CA MET A 36 9.52 -20.45 -1.88
C MET A 36 10.40 -20.94 -0.73
N ASN A 37 11.51 -20.24 -0.50
CA ASN A 37 12.32 -20.50 0.67
C ASN A 37 11.40 -20.29 1.89
N PRO A 38 11.21 -21.29 2.78
CA PRO A 38 10.32 -21.15 3.94
C PRO A 38 10.65 -19.95 4.85
N SER A 39 11.80 -19.30 4.61
CA SER A 39 12.23 -18.09 5.31
C SER A 39 11.76 -16.77 4.68
N THR A 40 11.18 -16.76 3.46
CA THR A 40 10.71 -15.54 2.81
C THR A 40 9.26 -15.24 3.23
N LYS A 41 9.09 -14.19 4.02
CA LYS A 41 7.77 -13.74 4.47
C LYS A 41 7.04 -13.00 3.35
N LEU A 42 5.74 -13.27 3.19
CA LEU A 42 4.88 -12.67 2.17
C LEU A 42 4.54 -11.19 2.48
N HIS A 43 4.39 -10.40 1.42
CA HIS A 43 3.71 -9.10 1.47
C HIS A 43 2.30 -9.25 0.88
N VAL A 44 1.30 -9.09 1.72
CA VAL A 44 -0.12 -9.13 1.33
C VAL A 44 -0.72 -7.73 1.43
N ALA A 45 -1.40 -7.29 0.37
CA ALA A 45 -2.13 -6.03 0.33
C ALA A 45 -3.64 -6.28 0.24
N ILE A 46 -4.46 -5.56 1.03
CA ILE A 46 -5.91 -5.77 1.06
C ILE A 46 -6.66 -4.45 0.89
N LEU A 47 -7.56 -4.39 -0.10
CA LEU A 47 -8.57 -3.34 -0.22
C LEU A 47 -9.81 -3.74 0.59
N LEU A 48 -10.12 -2.96 1.62
CA LEU A 48 -11.16 -3.20 2.63
C LEU A 48 -12.54 -2.74 2.12
N ASP A 49 -13.01 -3.32 1.01
CA ASP A 49 -14.25 -2.89 0.37
C ASP A 49 -15.48 -3.66 0.88
N GLY A 50 -16.64 -2.98 0.87
CA GLY A 50 -17.92 -3.55 1.23
C GLY A 50 -18.53 -3.05 2.54
N ASN A 51 -17.82 -2.28 3.37
CA ASN A 51 -18.30 -1.80 4.68
C ASN A 51 -19.69 -1.13 4.60
N GLY A 52 -19.86 -0.16 3.70
CA GLY A 52 -21.12 0.56 3.56
C GLY A 52 -22.25 -0.31 3.01
N ARG A 53 -21.98 -1.22 2.07
CA ARG A 53 -22.96 -2.16 1.51
C ARG A 53 -23.39 -3.18 2.57
N TRP A 54 -22.46 -3.66 3.35
CA TRP A 54 -22.73 -4.56 4.48
C TRP A 54 -23.69 -3.95 5.48
N ALA A 55 -23.49 -2.67 5.86
CA ALA A 55 -24.39 -1.94 6.75
C ALA A 55 -25.78 -1.75 6.10
N ALA A 56 -25.83 -1.31 4.85
CA ALA A 56 -27.08 -1.07 4.12
C ALA A 56 -27.95 -2.33 4.03
N LEU A 57 -27.36 -3.50 3.76
CA LEU A 57 -28.09 -4.80 3.73
C LEU A 57 -28.68 -5.19 5.08
N ARG A 58 -28.25 -4.57 6.18
CA ARG A 58 -28.72 -4.81 7.55
C ARG A 58 -29.58 -3.67 8.09
N GLY A 59 -29.89 -2.67 7.26
CA GLY A 59 -30.63 -1.49 7.71
C GLY A 59 -29.84 -0.61 8.69
N LEU A 60 -28.51 -0.74 8.71
CA LEU A 60 -27.62 -0.02 9.63
C LEU A 60 -27.01 1.21 8.96
N PRO A 61 -26.65 2.24 9.73
CA PRO A 61 -25.83 3.36 9.25
C PRO A 61 -24.48 2.89 8.71
N ARG A 62 -23.91 3.60 7.73
CA ARG A 62 -22.59 3.28 7.16
C ARG A 62 -21.47 3.20 8.21
N SER A 63 -21.56 4.03 9.26
CA SER A 63 -20.62 4.03 10.39
C SER A 63 -20.51 2.67 11.08
N GLU A 64 -21.64 1.94 11.24
CA GLU A 64 -21.64 0.59 11.83
C GLU A 64 -20.88 -0.41 10.96
N GLY A 65 -20.96 -0.26 9.62
CA GLY A 65 -20.16 -1.06 8.71
C GLY A 65 -18.65 -0.80 8.87
N HIS A 66 -18.24 0.44 9.10
CA HIS A 66 -16.85 0.78 9.36
C HIS A 66 -16.37 0.26 10.73
N CYS A 67 -17.20 0.34 11.78
CA CYS A 67 -16.91 -0.27 13.09
C CYS A 67 -16.73 -1.79 12.98
N ALA A 68 -17.64 -2.47 12.27
CA ALA A 68 -17.52 -3.90 12.00
C ALA A 68 -16.25 -4.23 11.19
N GLY A 69 -15.86 -3.33 10.27
CA GLY A 69 -14.62 -3.42 9.50
C GLY A 69 -13.36 -3.39 10.36
N VAL A 70 -13.33 -2.59 11.46
CA VAL A 70 -12.20 -2.60 12.41
C VAL A 70 -12.09 -3.94 13.16
N ALA A 71 -13.21 -4.55 13.50
CA ALA A 71 -13.19 -5.89 14.08
C ALA A 71 -12.59 -6.93 13.11
N ALA A 72 -12.88 -6.81 11.79
CA ALA A 72 -12.26 -7.65 10.77
C ALA A 72 -10.74 -7.38 10.66
N VAL A 73 -10.29 -6.12 10.77
CA VAL A 73 -8.85 -5.80 10.83
C VAL A 73 -8.17 -6.58 11.94
N ARG A 74 -8.69 -6.54 13.16
CA ARG A 74 -8.10 -7.26 14.32
C ARG A 74 -7.96 -8.75 14.07
N ARG A 75 -9.01 -9.40 13.51
CA ARG A 75 -8.99 -10.84 13.19
C ARG A 75 -7.91 -11.20 12.16
N VAL A 76 -7.84 -10.43 11.09
CA VAL A 76 -6.89 -10.65 9.99
C VAL A 76 -5.46 -10.37 10.45
N VAL A 77 -5.21 -9.27 11.16
CA VAL A 77 -3.90 -8.90 11.70
C VAL A 77 -3.38 -9.96 12.68
N HIS A 78 -4.23 -10.48 13.55
CA HIS A 78 -3.85 -11.53 14.49
C HIS A 78 -3.46 -12.84 13.78
N ALA A 79 -4.15 -13.20 12.70
CA ALA A 79 -3.87 -14.42 11.93
C ALA A 79 -2.64 -14.32 11.01
N ALA A 80 -2.31 -13.12 10.52
CA ALA A 80 -1.31 -12.90 9.48
C ALA A 80 0.07 -13.52 9.77
N PRO A 81 0.68 -13.38 10.97
CA PRO A 81 2.00 -13.96 11.25
C PRO A 81 2.04 -15.49 11.09
N SER A 82 0.99 -16.19 11.55
CA SER A 82 0.90 -17.65 11.49
C SER A 82 0.70 -18.19 10.06
N LEU A 83 0.30 -17.31 9.12
CA LEU A 83 0.15 -17.60 7.71
C LEU A 83 1.39 -17.26 6.86
N GLY A 84 2.51 -16.92 7.51
CA GLY A 84 3.76 -16.58 6.82
C GLY A 84 3.77 -15.16 6.24
N ILE A 85 2.84 -14.30 6.62
CA ILE A 85 2.79 -12.90 6.18
C ILE A 85 3.77 -12.08 7.02
N GLY A 86 4.70 -11.41 6.39
CA GLY A 86 5.66 -10.50 7.02
C GLY A 86 5.28 -9.04 6.92
N THR A 87 4.59 -8.68 5.84
CA THR A 87 4.03 -7.35 5.63
C THR A 87 2.57 -7.47 5.23
N LEU A 88 1.70 -6.77 5.95
CA LEU A 88 0.28 -6.67 5.63
C LEU A 88 -0.07 -5.20 5.41
N THR A 89 -0.47 -4.83 4.20
CA THR A 89 -0.87 -3.46 3.87
C THR A 89 -2.38 -3.38 3.67
N LEU A 90 -3.06 -2.55 4.47
CA LEU A 90 -4.51 -2.38 4.46
C LEU A 90 -4.88 -1.01 3.88
N TYR A 91 -5.76 -0.95 2.87
CA TYR A 91 -6.25 0.30 2.27
C TYR A 91 -7.40 0.86 3.08
N ALA A 92 -7.11 1.74 4.04
CA ALA A 92 -8.10 2.30 4.94
C ALA A 92 -8.78 3.57 4.38
N PHE A 93 -8.02 4.47 3.71
CA PHE A 93 -8.55 5.73 3.19
C PHE A 93 -7.75 6.19 1.97
N SER A 94 -8.41 6.26 0.79
CA SER A 94 -7.81 6.80 -0.42
C SER A 94 -7.88 8.32 -0.46
N SER A 95 -7.01 8.96 -1.26
CA SER A 95 -7.11 10.40 -1.52
C SER A 95 -8.45 10.80 -2.16
N ASP A 96 -9.09 9.92 -2.95
CA ASP A 96 -10.41 10.17 -3.51
C ASP A 96 -11.53 10.21 -2.45
N ASN A 97 -11.30 9.60 -1.28
CA ASN A 97 -12.31 9.56 -0.21
C ASN A 97 -12.53 10.92 0.46
N TRP A 98 -11.68 11.92 0.22
CA TRP A 98 -11.97 13.30 0.63
C TRP A 98 -13.22 13.87 -0.03
N GLY A 99 -13.66 13.33 -1.17
CA GLY A 99 -14.93 13.66 -1.81
C GLY A 99 -16.19 13.15 -1.08
N ARG A 100 -16.04 12.37 0.00
CA ARG A 100 -17.17 11.92 0.82
C ARG A 100 -17.71 13.03 1.71
N PRO A 101 -18.96 12.88 2.23
CA PRO A 101 -19.49 13.84 3.22
C PRO A 101 -18.51 14.03 4.38
N ALA A 102 -18.29 15.30 4.79
CA ALA A 102 -17.31 15.64 5.83
C ALA A 102 -17.52 14.89 7.15
N GLY A 103 -18.78 14.64 7.53
CA GLY A 103 -19.12 13.86 8.72
C GLY A 103 -18.70 12.39 8.62
N GLU A 104 -18.75 11.77 7.41
CA GLU A 104 -18.25 10.41 7.20
C GLU A 104 -16.72 10.38 7.32
N VAL A 105 -16.02 11.35 6.72
CA VAL A 105 -14.55 11.46 6.80
C VAL A 105 -14.12 11.64 8.26
N ALA A 106 -14.75 12.54 9.02
CA ALA A 106 -14.45 12.75 10.43
C ALA A 106 -14.67 11.49 11.27
N SER A 107 -15.75 10.75 11.02
CA SER A 107 -16.03 9.48 11.70
C SER A 107 -14.99 8.41 11.39
N LEU A 108 -14.52 8.31 10.14
CA LEU A 108 -13.46 7.38 9.74
C LEU A 108 -12.14 7.72 10.43
N PHE A 109 -11.77 9.00 10.49
CA PHE A 109 -10.55 9.44 11.16
C PHE A 109 -10.60 9.21 12.66
N LYS A 110 -11.76 9.47 13.29
CA LYS A 110 -11.96 9.16 14.71
C LYS A 110 -11.83 7.67 14.98
N LEU A 111 -12.41 6.82 14.14
CA LEU A 111 -12.33 5.38 14.27
C LEU A 111 -10.87 4.87 14.13
N LEU A 112 -10.09 5.45 13.20
CA LEU A 112 -8.68 5.13 13.07
C LEU A 112 -7.85 5.64 14.26
N GLU A 113 -8.11 6.84 14.74
CA GLU A 113 -7.48 7.39 15.95
C GLU A 113 -7.71 6.47 17.15
N ASP A 114 -8.95 6.05 17.37
CA ASP A 114 -9.32 5.16 18.47
C ASP A 114 -8.62 3.80 18.35
N PHE A 115 -8.57 3.22 17.14
CA PHE A 115 -7.81 2.00 16.87
C PHE A 115 -6.33 2.16 17.19
N LEU A 116 -5.68 3.22 16.70
CA LEU A 116 -4.24 3.44 16.92
C LEU A 116 -3.91 3.62 18.42
N ARG A 117 -4.75 4.32 19.16
CA ARG A 117 -4.55 4.52 20.60
C ARG A 117 -4.83 3.25 21.42
N SER A 118 -5.87 2.50 21.08
CA SER A 118 -6.27 1.30 21.84
C SER A 118 -5.42 0.08 21.53
N ASP A 119 -5.02 -0.12 20.27
CA ASP A 119 -4.41 -1.37 19.84
C ASP A 119 -2.87 -1.31 19.74
N ALA A 120 -2.22 -0.12 19.83
CA ALA A 120 -0.77 0.02 19.70
C ALA A 120 0.03 -0.86 20.67
N SER A 121 -0.35 -0.88 21.94
CA SER A 121 0.35 -1.69 22.97
C SER A 121 0.15 -3.19 22.75
N ALA A 122 -1.06 -3.61 22.34
CA ALA A 122 -1.34 -5.00 22.03
C ALA A 122 -0.56 -5.44 20.77
N CYS A 123 -0.48 -4.59 19.74
CA CYS A 123 0.35 -4.82 18.57
C CYS A 123 1.83 -4.98 18.95
N ALA A 124 2.36 -4.08 19.78
CA ALA A 124 3.75 -4.16 20.26
C ALA A 124 4.03 -5.47 21.00
N ALA A 125 3.13 -5.87 21.92
CA ALA A 125 3.24 -7.12 22.67
C ALA A 125 3.19 -8.37 21.77
N ALA A 126 2.41 -8.31 20.68
CA ALA A 126 2.36 -9.36 19.66
C ALA A 126 3.53 -9.31 18.64
N GLY A 127 4.48 -8.41 18.82
CA GLY A 127 5.59 -8.23 17.88
C GLY A 127 5.19 -7.62 16.54
N ILE A 128 4.06 -6.93 16.48
CA ILE A 128 3.54 -6.27 15.27
C ILE A 128 4.04 -4.82 15.27
N ARG A 129 4.69 -4.40 14.18
CA ARG A 129 5.08 -3.02 13.93
C ARG A 129 3.98 -2.32 13.15
N LEU A 130 3.45 -1.23 13.69
CA LEU A 130 2.50 -0.36 13.00
C LEU A 130 3.23 0.69 12.16
N ARG A 131 2.72 0.95 10.96
CA ARG A 131 3.19 2.01 10.07
C ARG A 131 2.04 2.59 9.29
N ILE A 132 1.91 3.91 9.29
CA ILE A 132 0.91 4.61 8.49
C ILE A 132 1.56 5.13 7.22
N VAL A 133 1.10 4.63 6.07
CA VAL A 133 1.63 4.99 4.75
C VAL A 133 0.65 5.90 4.00
N GLY A 134 1.16 6.91 3.30
CA GLY A 134 0.39 7.92 2.58
C GLY A 134 0.75 9.34 3.00
N ARG A 135 -0.10 10.29 2.67
CA ARG A 135 0.11 11.72 3.00
C ARG A 135 -0.21 11.99 4.47
N ARG A 136 0.50 12.99 5.04
CA ARG A 136 0.28 13.42 6.43
C ARG A 136 -0.11 14.89 6.55
N ASP A 137 0.09 15.67 5.49
CA ASP A 137 -0.09 17.13 5.48
C ASP A 137 -1.56 17.59 5.60
N ARG A 138 -2.52 16.71 5.31
CA ARG A 138 -3.96 16.98 5.42
C ARG A 138 -4.63 16.31 6.64
N ILE A 139 -3.86 15.55 7.41
CA ILE A 139 -4.37 14.76 8.52
C ILE A 139 -4.56 15.67 9.74
N PRO A 140 -5.70 15.60 10.47
CA PRO A 140 -5.93 16.38 11.68
C PRO A 140 -4.87 16.12 12.76
N PRO A 141 -4.48 17.14 13.55
CA PRO A 141 -3.42 17.02 14.55
C PRO A 141 -3.62 15.87 15.54
N GLY A 142 -4.84 15.65 16.06
CA GLY A 142 -5.11 14.56 17.00
C GLY A 142 -4.86 13.16 16.42
N LEU A 143 -5.14 12.97 15.13
CA LEU A 143 -4.85 11.71 14.45
C LEU A 143 -3.34 11.59 14.15
N LEU A 144 -2.63 12.71 13.82
CA LEU A 144 -1.17 12.69 13.68
C LEU A 144 -0.49 12.28 14.98
N ASP A 145 -0.91 12.80 16.13
CA ASP A 145 -0.40 12.41 17.45
C ASP A 145 -0.62 10.92 17.72
N ALA A 146 -1.80 10.40 17.34
CA ALA A 146 -2.09 8.96 17.49
C ALA A 146 -1.23 8.09 16.57
N ILE A 147 -0.95 8.54 15.35
CA ILE A 147 -0.04 7.87 14.40
C ILE A 147 1.36 7.78 15.01
N GLU A 148 1.92 8.90 15.44
CA GLU A 148 3.25 8.94 16.04
C GLU A 148 3.35 8.09 17.30
N PHE A 149 2.34 8.14 18.16
CA PHE A 149 2.24 7.29 19.34
C PHE A 149 2.29 5.80 18.97
N ALA A 150 1.45 5.38 18.03
CA ALA A 150 1.35 3.98 17.62
C ALA A 150 2.64 3.48 16.95
N GLU A 151 3.23 4.27 16.04
CA GLU A 151 4.49 3.93 15.37
C GLU A 151 5.65 3.81 16.36
N ARG A 152 5.77 4.74 17.33
CA ARG A 152 6.80 4.67 18.38
C ARG A 152 6.61 3.47 19.31
N THR A 153 5.37 3.25 19.78
CA THR A 153 5.06 2.16 20.72
C THR A 153 5.37 0.79 20.12
N SER A 154 5.12 0.62 18.81
CA SER A 154 5.28 -0.66 18.11
C SER A 154 6.60 -0.81 17.35
N ALA A 155 7.52 0.17 17.43
CA ALA A 155 8.74 0.23 16.63
C ALA A 155 9.63 -1.03 16.72
N GLY A 156 9.61 -1.74 17.85
CA GLY A 156 10.36 -2.97 18.09
C GLY A 156 9.79 -4.23 17.46
N GLY A 157 8.57 -4.18 16.89
CA GLY A 157 7.90 -5.35 16.32
C GLY A 157 8.67 -5.94 15.13
N ARG A 158 8.75 -7.28 15.06
CA ARG A 158 9.47 -8.05 14.02
C ARG A 158 8.67 -9.25 13.48
N ALA A 159 7.52 -9.56 14.09
CA ALA A 159 6.68 -10.66 13.65
C ALA A 159 5.91 -10.30 12.37
N LEU A 160 5.34 -9.10 12.32
CA LEU A 160 4.55 -8.54 11.22
C LEU A 160 4.80 -7.03 11.13
N GLU A 161 4.94 -6.48 9.92
CA GLU A 161 4.75 -5.07 9.66
C GLU A 161 3.34 -4.83 9.15
N LEU A 162 2.49 -4.19 9.98
CA LEU A 162 1.15 -3.77 9.61
C LEU A 162 1.20 -2.36 9.06
N ARG A 163 0.97 -2.21 7.77
CA ARG A 163 0.86 -0.92 7.07
C ARG A 163 -0.60 -0.55 6.88
N ILE A 164 -0.98 0.66 7.29
CA ILE A 164 -2.32 1.20 7.07
C ILE A 164 -2.18 2.37 6.09
N ALA A 165 -2.71 2.20 4.88
CA ALA A 165 -2.70 3.25 3.86
C ALA A 165 -3.80 4.26 4.15
N LEU A 166 -3.39 5.49 4.49
CA LEU A 166 -4.22 6.61 4.88
C LEU A 166 -3.91 7.82 3.98
N ASP A 167 -4.94 8.44 3.43
CA ASP A 167 -4.80 9.53 2.46
C ASP A 167 -3.80 9.15 1.35
N TYR A 168 -4.00 7.95 0.81
CA TYR A 168 -3.06 7.31 -0.10
C TYR A 168 -3.55 7.38 -1.54
N SER A 169 -2.63 7.71 -2.45
CA SER A 169 -2.75 7.62 -3.90
C SER A 169 -1.43 7.15 -4.48
N SER A 170 -1.41 6.02 -5.17
CA SER A 170 -0.19 5.51 -5.81
C SER A 170 0.27 6.42 -6.95
N ARG A 171 -0.67 6.95 -7.73
CA ARG A 171 -0.34 7.86 -8.86
C ARG A 171 0.32 9.13 -8.37
N GLU A 172 -0.21 9.75 -7.31
CA GLU A 172 0.41 10.94 -6.70
C GLU A 172 1.78 10.61 -6.11
N ALA A 173 1.91 9.48 -5.42
CA ALA A 173 3.18 9.04 -4.85
C ALA A 173 4.25 8.82 -5.92
N ILE A 174 3.90 8.19 -7.05
CA ILE A 174 4.78 7.98 -8.21
C ILE A 174 5.24 9.33 -8.77
N LEU A 175 4.31 10.28 -8.98
CA LEU A 175 4.66 11.62 -9.49
C LEU A 175 5.60 12.35 -8.54
N ARG A 176 5.35 12.31 -7.23
CA ARG A 176 6.22 12.95 -6.21
C ARG A 176 7.60 12.29 -6.18
N ALA A 177 7.67 10.96 -6.20
CA ALA A 177 8.93 10.24 -6.24
C ALA A 177 9.72 10.58 -7.51
N ALA A 178 9.07 10.63 -8.68
CA ALA A 178 9.69 11.02 -9.94
C ALA A 178 10.23 12.47 -9.89
N CYS A 179 9.50 13.42 -9.31
CA CYS A 179 10.00 14.78 -9.10
C CYS A 179 11.28 14.81 -8.25
N TRP A 180 11.36 13.95 -7.21
CA TRP A 180 12.56 13.87 -6.38
C TRP A 180 13.75 13.22 -7.10
N MET A 181 13.50 12.42 -8.14
CA MET A 181 14.53 11.84 -8.99
C MET A 181 15.24 12.89 -9.87
N LEU A 182 14.62 14.05 -10.14
CA LEU A 182 15.22 15.11 -10.97
C LEU A 182 16.53 15.67 -10.40
N SER A 183 16.72 15.54 -9.08
CA SER A 183 17.96 15.92 -8.40
C SER A 183 18.94 14.76 -8.18
N SER A 184 18.61 13.56 -8.62
CA SER A 184 19.44 12.36 -8.42
C SER A 184 20.51 12.26 -9.51
N LEU A 185 21.73 11.85 -9.13
CA LEU A 185 22.84 11.59 -10.06
C LEU A 185 22.63 10.29 -10.86
N GLU A 186 21.86 9.37 -10.31
CA GLU A 186 21.55 8.07 -10.92
C GLU A 186 20.05 7.84 -10.95
N VAL A 187 19.53 7.43 -12.12
CA VAL A 187 18.13 7.01 -12.29
C VAL A 187 18.10 5.49 -12.33
N THR A 188 17.85 4.88 -11.17
CA THR A 188 17.70 3.43 -11.04
C THR A 188 16.35 3.08 -10.42
N GLU A 189 15.85 1.86 -10.69
CA GLU A 189 14.63 1.33 -10.07
C GLU A 189 14.73 1.35 -8.55
N ARG A 190 15.87 0.94 -8.00
CA ARG A 190 16.12 0.93 -6.55
C ARG A 190 16.05 2.34 -5.93
N GLU A 191 16.62 3.35 -6.59
CA GLU A 191 16.54 4.74 -6.11
C GLU A 191 15.11 5.25 -6.18
N PHE A 192 14.37 4.90 -7.26
CA PHE A 192 12.96 5.24 -7.37
C PHE A 192 12.12 4.59 -6.25
N GLU A 193 12.29 3.30 -5.98
CA GLU A 193 11.62 2.58 -4.89
C GLU A 193 11.92 3.23 -3.53
N ARG A 194 13.15 3.64 -3.31
CA ARG A 194 13.54 4.36 -2.09
C ARG A 194 12.81 5.69 -1.96
N ARG A 195 12.74 6.47 -3.05
CA ARG A 195 11.99 7.74 -3.09
C ARG A 195 10.50 7.53 -2.90
N LEU A 196 9.95 6.50 -3.53
CA LEU A 196 8.54 6.13 -3.35
C LEU A 196 8.23 5.80 -1.89
N GLY A 197 9.11 5.05 -1.22
CA GLY A 197 9.00 4.76 0.20
C GLY A 197 9.13 6.00 1.10
N GLU A 198 9.96 6.95 0.73
CA GLU A 198 10.09 8.22 1.46
C GLU A 198 8.84 9.10 1.34
N VAL A 199 8.34 9.32 0.11
CA VAL A 199 7.14 10.16 -0.11
C VAL A 199 5.86 9.57 0.46
N THR A 200 5.82 8.25 0.65
CA THR A 200 4.68 7.55 1.26
C THR A 200 4.87 7.24 2.74
N HIS A 201 5.99 7.64 3.37
CA HIS A 201 6.32 7.29 4.76
C HIS A 201 6.42 5.78 5.02
N ALA A 202 6.71 4.98 3.99
CA ALA A 202 6.84 3.53 4.11
C ALA A 202 8.13 3.07 4.82
N GLY A 203 9.05 4.00 5.12
CA GLY A 203 10.23 3.73 5.94
C GLY A 203 11.39 3.07 5.22
N GLY A 204 11.58 3.37 3.97
CA GLY A 204 12.67 2.88 3.12
C GLY A 204 12.19 2.43 1.76
N SER A 205 12.95 1.56 1.07
CA SER A 205 12.52 1.00 -0.21
C SER A 205 11.23 0.20 -0.05
N VAL A 206 10.30 0.42 -0.97
CA VAL A 206 9.05 -0.35 -1.03
C VAL A 206 9.34 -1.76 -1.55
N ALA A 207 8.69 -2.75 -0.95
CA ALA A 207 8.77 -4.14 -1.39
C ALA A 207 7.58 -4.46 -2.29
N ASP A 208 7.80 -5.32 -3.29
CA ASP A 208 6.73 -5.83 -4.14
C ASP A 208 5.65 -6.52 -3.31
N VAL A 209 4.41 -6.41 -3.76
CA VAL A 209 3.26 -7.15 -3.22
C VAL A 209 3.23 -8.53 -3.86
N ASP A 210 3.16 -9.59 -3.05
CA ASP A 210 2.99 -10.95 -3.55
C ASP A 210 1.53 -11.25 -3.91
N LEU A 211 0.61 -10.86 -3.03
CA LEU A 211 -0.82 -11.08 -3.19
C LEU A 211 -1.62 -9.83 -2.83
N LEU A 212 -2.42 -9.35 -3.78
CA LEU A 212 -3.41 -8.31 -3.53
C LEU A 212 -4.80 -8.94 -3.45
N ILE A 213 -5.51 -8.68 -2.35
CA ILE A 213 -6.88 -9.13 -2.13
C ILE A 213 -7.82 -7.91 -2.17
N ARG A 214 -8.92 -8.00 -2.89
CA ARG A 214 -9.99 -7.03 -2.80
C ARG A 214 -11.30 -7.70 -2.43
N THR A 215 -11.89 -7.25 -1.32
CA THR A 215 -13.21 -7.70 -0.84
C THR A 215 -14.34 -6.92 -1.52
N GLY A 216 -15.59 -7.34 -1.35
CA GLY A 216 -16.77 -6.61 -1.80
C GLY A 216 -17.11 -6.75 -3.29
N GLY A 217 -16.45 -7.64 -4.06
CA GLY A 217 -16.84 -8.01 -5.42
C GLY A 217 -16.33 -7.11 -6.55
N GLU A 218 -15.72 -5.97 -6.24
CA GLU A 218 -15.15 -5.09 -7.26
C GLU A 218 -13.80 -5.63 -7.77
N ARG A 219 -13.52 -5.43 -9.08
CA ARG A 219 -12.34 -6.02 -9.76
C ARG A 219 -11.44 -4.93 -10.34
N ARG A 220 -10.93 -4.04 -9.51
CA ARG A 220 -10.00 -2.96 -9.87
C ARG A 220 -9.08 -2.63 -8.70
N LEU A 221 -7.94 -1.97 -8.97
CA LEU A 221 -6.94 -1.60 -7.94
C LEU A 221 -7.26 -0.28 -7.24
N SER A 222 -8.05 0.59 -7.85
CA SER A 222 -8.45 1.89 -7.30
C SER A 222 -7.27 2.71 -6.78
N ASP A 223 -6.24 2.83 -7.61
CA ASP A 223 -5.03 3.62 -7.32
C ASP A 223 -4.24 3.13 -6.08
N PHE A 224 -4.35 1.83 -5.75
CA PHE A 224 -3.66 1.24 -4.62
C PHE A 224 -2.42 0.46 -5.06
N MET A 225 -1.25 0.86 -4.57
CA MET A 225 0.04 0.19 -4.70
C MET A 225 0.37 -0.24 -6.14
N LEU A 226 0.21 0.67 -7.13
CA LEU A 226 0.36 0.33 -8.55
C LEU A 226 1.78 -0.12 -8.91
N TRP A 227 2.79 0.50 -8.32
CA TRP A 227 4.19 0.13 -8.54
C TRP A 227 4.49 -1.22 -7.92
N GLU A 228 4.14 -1.39 -6.67
CA GLU A 228 4.42 -2.59 -5.87
C GLU A 228 3.60 -3.81 -6.33
N CYS A 229 2.45 -3.58 -6.98
CA CYS A 229 1.59 -4.64 -7.51
C CYS A 229 1.91 -5.04 -8.95
N ALA A 230 3.00 -4.55 -9.57
CA ALA A 230 3.33 -4.83 -10.96
C ALA A 230 3.38 -6.34 -11.28
N TYR A 231 3.78 -7.17 -10.31
CA TYR A 231 3.84 -8.64 -10.42
C TYR A 231 3.02 -9.36 -9.35
N ALA A 232 2.10 -8.66 -8.67
CA ALA A 232 1.25 -9.25 -7.65
C ALA A 232 0.24 -10.23 -8.26
N GLU A 233 0.00 -11.35 -7.57
CA GLU A 233 -1.20 -12.15 -7.83
C GLU A 233 -2.43 -11.40 -7.29
N LEU A 234 -3.55 -11.46 -8.04
CA LEU A 234 -4.77 -10.73 -7.70
C LEU A 234 -5.87 -11.72 -7.30
N LEU A 235 -6.51 -11.45 -6.16
CA LEU A 235 -7.69 -12.17 -5.68
C LEU A 235 -8.84 -11.19 -5.46
N PHE A 236 -9.95 -11.40 -6.16
CA PHE A 236 -11.19 -10.64 -5.99
C PHE A 236 -12.26 -11.54 -5.38
N THR A 237 -12.80 -11.16 -4.21
CA THR A 237 -13.84 -11.94 -3.53
C THR A 237 -15.13 -11.13 -3.38
N PRO A 238 -16.32 -11.75 -3.57
CA PRO A 238 -17.59 -11.09 -3.31
C PRO A 238 -17.87 -10.86 -1.83
N ARG A 239 -17.13 -11.55 -0.91
CA ARG A 239 -17.28 -11.37 0.52
C ARG A 239 -16.98 -9.93 0.91
N MET A 240 -17.86 -9.31 1.69
CA MET A 240 -17.67 -7.94 2.18
C MET A 240 -16.67 -7.92 3.33
N TRP A 241 -15.91 -6.82 3.45
CA TRP A 241 -14.84 -6.73 4.44
C TRP A 241 -15.25 -7.07 5.89
N PRO A 242 -16.39 -6.59 6.44
CA PRO A 242 -16.79 -6.94 7.79
C PRO A 242 -16.97 -8.45 8.06
N GLU A 243 -17.22 -9.23 7.00
CA GLU A 243 -17.41 -10.68 7.03
C GLU A 243 -16.14 -11.46 6.65
N PHE A 244 -15.06 -10.77 6.32
CA PHE A 244 -13.80 -11.40 5.95
C PHE A 244 -13.09 -11.91 7.21
N GLU A 245 -12.89 -13.21 7.26
CA GLU A 245 -12.38 -13.92 8.43
C GLU A 245 -10.93 -14.38 8.24
N ALA A 246 -10.27 -14.79 9.32
CA ALA A 246 -8.96 -15.42 9.28
C ALA A 246 -8.93 -16.66 8.36
N ALA A 247 -10.03 -17.41 8.30
CA ALA A 247 -10.17 -18.57 7.41
C ALA A 247 -10.17 -18.16 5.93
N ASP A 248 -10.76 -17.00 5.58
CA ASP A 248 -10.74 -16.49 4.20
C ASP A 248 -9.32 -16.07 3.79
N LEU A 249 -8.59 -15.42 4.71
CA LEU A 249 -7.18 -15.09 4.49
C LEU A 249 -6.34 -16.36 4.30
N ALA A 250 -6.52 -17.36 5.15
CA ALA A 250 -5.82 -18.63 5.03
C ALA A 250 -6.12 -19.34 3.70
N ALA A 251 -7.38 -19.32 3.25
CA ALA A 251 -7.77 -19.87 1.95
C ALA A 251 -7.12 -19.08 0.79
N ALA A 252 -7.06 -17.75 0.87
CA ALA A 252 -6.39 -16.91 -0.12
C ALA A 252 -4.88 -17.20 -0.22
N ILE A 253 -4.21 -17.34 0.92
CA ILE A 253 -2.77 -17.72 0.96
C ILE A 253 -2.56 -19.12 0.39
N LYS A 254 -3.40 -20.08 0.74
CA LYS A 254 -3.33 -21.44 0.20
C LYS A 254 -3.50 -21.46 -1.33
N ASP A 255 -4.46 -20.73 -1.87
CA ASP A 255 -4.66 -20.58 -3.31
C ASP A 255 -3.44 -19.93 -3.97
N PHE A 256 -2.92 -18.85 -3.40
CA PHE A 256 -1.70 -18.19 -3.87
C PHE A 256 -0.49 -19.13 -3.92
N LEU A 257 -0.25 -19.90 -2.87
CA LEU A 257 0.87 -20.84 -2.79
C LEU A 257 0.73 -22.02 -3.78
N GLY A 258 -0.50 -22.33 -4.19
CA GLY A 258 -0.79 -23.36 -5.21
C GLY A 258 -0.59 -22.89 -6.65
N ARG A 259 -0.40 -21.59 -6.90
CA ARG A 259 -0.24 -21.03 -8.25
C ARG A 259 1.20 -21.16 -8.74
N GLU A 260 1.37 -21.54 -10.01
CA GLU A 260 2.68 -21.54 -10.67
C GLU A 260 3.03 -20.12 -11.16
N ARG A 261 4.04 -19.48 -10.55
CA ARG A 261 4.54 -18.16 -10.96
C ARG A 261 5.63 -18.30 -12.00
N ARG A 262 5.35 -17.97 -13.26
CA ARG A 262 6.27 -18.19 -14.40
C ARG A 262 7.18 -17.01 -14.70
N PHE A 263 6.86 -15.80 -14.29
CA PHE A 263 7.63 -14.57 -14.57
C PHE A 263 8.12 -14.46 -16.03
N GLY A 264 7.24 -14.79 -16.99
CA GLY A 264 7.56 -14.77 -18.44
C GLY A 264 8.44 -15.94 -18.95
N ARG A 265 8.72 -16.97 -18.14
CA ARG A 265 9.54 -18.12 -18.56
C ARG A 265 8.68 -19.22 -19.19
N VAL A 266 9.21 -19.84 -20.25
CA VAL A 266 8.61 -21.04 -20.86
C VAL A 266 9.16 -22.27 -20.12
N PRO A 267 8.31 -23.27 -19.75
CA PRO A 267 8.80 -24.54 -19.19
C PRO A 267 9.76 -25.25 -20.18
N GLU A 268 10.84 -25.80 -19.69
CA GLU A 268 11.83 -26.53 -20.54
C GLU A 268 11.21 -27.68 -21.37
N ALA A 269 10.10 -28.26 -20.94
CA ALA A 269 9.39 -29.33 -21.66
C ALA A 269 8.65 -28.88 -22.93
N ALA A 270 8.54 -27.59 -23.22
CA ALA A 270 7.91 -27.06 -24.43
C ALA A 270 8.91 -26.62 -25.51
N ALA A 271 10.19 -26.88 -25.31
CA ALA A 271 11.29 -26.54 -26.24
C ALA A 271 11.81 -27.71 -27.04
N SER A 272 11.06 -28.84 -27.16
CA SER A 272 11.41 -30.01 -27.99
C SER A 272 10.49 -30.16 -29.19
#